data_a5f09f630e130b0db7d48c46bd172643
#
_entry.id   a5f09f630e130b0db7d48c46bd172643
#
_cell.length_a   1.000
_cell.length_b   1.000
_cell.length_c   1.000
_cell.angle_alpha   90.00
_cell.angle_beta   90.00
_cell.angle_gamma   90.00
#
_symmetry.space_group_name_H-M   'P 1'
#
loop_
_entity.id
_entity.type
_entity.pdbx_description
1 polymer ?
#
loop_
_entity_poly.entity_id
_entity_poly.type
_entity_poly.pdbx_seq_one_letter_code
_entity_poly.pdbx_strand_id
1 'polypeptide(L)'
;LREISKITGIPCVATPDAHYCRKEDAHDQRVLLCTALRKSISQVQNEINEGKCISLKTFFESNNYHIPTYEEMKEFHTEEELDNTVLISESCGSYDILGPPNPPAFECPDNMSPNDHLRLLCREGWTRKMGHVGKGHERFSEYGARVDKEISIFTETGLSSYFLIVQDILQYARKSGYLTGPGRGSAAGCMVSYLMDITQIDPIPYNLIFERFYNA
;
A
#
# COMPACT_ATOMS: atom_id res chain seq x y z
N LEU A 1 -29.91 8.54 -16.94
CA LEU A 1 -29.89 7.17 -16.42
C LEU A 1 -31.26 6.54 -16.38
N ARG A 2 -32.30 7.22 -15.82
CA ARG A 2 -33.68 6.71 -15.74
C ARG A 2 -34.29 6.34 -17.10
N GLU A 3 -33.98 7.09 -18.19
CA GLU A 3 -34.39 6.72 -19.52
C GLU A 3 -33.70 5.46 -20.06
N ILE A 4 -32.41 5.31 -19.76
CA ILE A 4 -31.66 4.10 -20.07
C ILE A 4 -32.24 2.90 -19.33
N SER A 5 -32.56 3.08 -18.05
CA SER A 5 -33.21 2.06 -17.22
C SER A 5 -34.53 1.57 -17.84
N LYS A 6 -35.36 2.50 -18.33
CA LYS A 6 -36.63 2.16 -19.00
C LYS A 6 -36.45 1.37 -20.30
N ILE A 7 -35.38 1.67 -21.05
CA ILE A 7 -35.09 1.00 -22.32
C ILE A 7 -34.49 -0.40 -22.09
N THR A 8 -33.61 -0.51 -21.11
CA THR A 8 -32.83 -1.74 -20.87
C THR A 8 -33.48 -2.70 -19.89
N GLY A 9 -34.43 -2.22 -19.08
CA GLY A 9 -35.01 -2.96 -17.96
C GLY A 9 -34.06 -3.11 -16.75
N ILE A 10 -32.89 -2.44 -16.77
CA ILE A 10 -31.94 -2.47 -15.65
C ILE A 10 -32.36 -1.43 -14.61
N PRO A 11 -32.68 -1.81 -13.36
CA PRO A 11 -33.13 -0.85 -12.36
C PRO A 11 -32.04 0.15 -11.97
N CYS A 12 -32.45 1.39 -11.67
CA CYS A 12 -31.56 2.39 -11.09
C CYS A 12 -31.41 2.15 -9.58
N VAL A 13 -30.25 2.51 -9.04
CA VAL A 13 -29.96 2.51 -7.62
C VAL A 13 -29.50 3.89 -7.18
N ALA A 14 -29.92 4.33 -6.01
CA ALA A 14 -29.50 5.59 -5.43
C ALA A 14 -28.09 5.45 -4.83
N THR A 15 -27.15 6.28 -5.26
CA THR A 15 -25.78 6.32 -4.74
C THR A 15 -25.37 7.75 -4.41
N PRO A 16 -24.98 8.06 -3.17
CA PRO A 16 -24.38 9.34 -2.83
C PRO A 16 -22.91 9.38 -3.29
N ASP A 17 -22.44 10.58 -3.62
CA ASP A 17 -21.01 10.86 -3.84
C ASP A 17 -20.39 11.38 -2.52
N ALA A 18 -20.36 10.52 -1.48
CA ALA A 18 -19.91 10.90 -0.16
C ALA A 18 -18.38 10.89 -0.05
N HIS A 19 -17.83 12.04 0.41
CA HIS A 19 -16.39 12.23 0.58
C HIS A 19 -15.99 12.53 2.03
N TYR A 20 -16.94 12.86 2.89
CA TYR A 20 -16.76 13.11 4.32
C TYR A 20 -18.01 12.73 5.11
N CYS A 21 -17.89 12.63 6.44
CA CYS A 21 -18.97 12.07 7.26
C CYS A 21 -20.13 13.03 7.46
N ARG A 22 -19.84 14.29 7.81
CA ARG A 22 -20.84 15.30 8.20
C ARG A 22 -20.74 16.54 7.33
N LYS A 23 -21.81 17.26 7.19
CA LYS A 23 -21.87 18.49 6.38
C LYS A 23 -20.88 19.56 6.84
N GLU A 24 -20.59 19.61 8.14
CA GLU A 24 -19.62 20.52 8.76
C GLU A 24 -18.18 20.20 8.33
N ASP A 25 -17.88 18.93 8.00
CA ASP A 25 -16.54 18.46 7.62
C ASP A 25 -16.13 18.94 6.20
N ALA A 26 -17.02 19.63 5.49
CA ALA A 26 -16.75 20.17 4.15
C ALA A 26 -15.53 21.11 4.12
N HIS A 27 -15.31 21.86 5.22
CA HIS A 27 -14.13 22.73 5.33
C HIS A 27 -12.83 21.92 5.41
N ASP A 28 -12.82 20.88 6.22
CA ASP A 28 -11.64 20.01 6.42
C ASP A 28 -11.30 19.28 5.14
N GLN A 29 -12.30 18.82 4.39
CA GLN A 29 -12.11 18.24 3.06
C GLN A 29 -11.45 19.26 2.10
N ARG A 30 -11.85 20.53 2.11
CA ARG A 30 -11.20 21.57 1.29
C ARG A 30 -9.74 21.80 1.69
N VAL A 31 -9.43 21.78 2.98
CA VAL A 31 -8.04 21.87 3.47
C VAL A 31 -7.22 20.69 2.94
N LEU A 32 -7.76 19.49 3.01
CA LEU A 32 -7.10 18.27 2.48
C LEU A 32 -6.84 18.37 0.97
N LEU A 33 -7.84 18.83 0.20
CA LEU A 33 -7.71 19.02 -1.24
C LEU A 33 -6.68 20.09 -1.60
N CYS A 34 -6.59 21.17 -0.82
CA CYS A 34 -5.57 22.21 -0.99
C CYS A 34 -4.15 21.66 -0.87
N THR A 35 -3.94 20.64 -0.03
CA THR A 35 -2.64 19.95 0.08
C THR A 35 -2.25 19.28 -1.24
N ALA A 36 -3.18 18.59 -1.89
CA ALA A 36 -2.97 17.97 -3.20
C ALA A 36 -2.75 19.03 -4.31
N LEU A 37 -3.48 20.14 -4.25
CA LEU A 37 -3.36 21.26 -5.19
C LEU A 37 -2.12 22.12 -4.93
N ARG A 38 -1.44 21.98 -3.79
CA ARG A 38 -0.32 22.82 -3.32
C ARG A 38 -0.67 24.31 -3.28
N LYS A 39 -1.89 24.61 -2.85
CA LYS A 39 -2.44 25.98 -2.77
C LYS A 39 -3.13 26.19 -1.43
N SER A 40 -3.29 27.44 -1.01
CA SER A 40 -4.18 27.78 0.10
C SER A 40 -5.64 27.84 -0.35
N ILE A 41 -6.57 27.71 0.60
CA ILE A 41 -8.02 27.90 0.33
C ILE A 41 -8.29 29.23 -0.35
N SER A 42 -7.67 30.31 0.13
CA SER A 42 -7.85 31.66 -0.44
C SER A 42 -7.36 31.75 -1.89
N GLN A 43 -6.25 31.08 -2.23
CA GLN A 43 -5.75 31.03 -3.61
C GLN A 43 -6.72 30.27 -4.52
N VAL A 44 -7.22 29.12 -4.08
CA VAL A 44 -8.20 28.34 -4.85
C VAL A 44 -9.49 29.15 -5.03
N GLN A 45 -9.99 29.81 -3.99
CA GLN A 45 -11.22 30.61 -4.08
C GLN A 45 -11.07 31.82 -5.01
N ASN A 46 -9.92 32.49 -5.01
CA ASN A 46 -9.64 33.60 -5.92
C ASN A 46 -9.62 33.10 -7.39
N GLU A 47 -8.98 31.96 -7.66
CA GLU A 47 -8.95 31.38 -9.00
C GLU A 47 -10.34 30.96 -9.50
N ILE A 48 -11.21 30.45 -8.60
CA ILE A 48 -12.61 30.16 -8.92
C ILE A 48 -13.35 31.44 -9.28
N ASN A 49 -13.17 32.50 -8.48
CA ASN A 49 -13.82 33.81 -8.72
C ASN A 49 -13.35 34.46 -10.04
N GLU A 50 -12.11 34.20 -10.43
CA GLU A 50 -11.54 34.64 -11.72
C GLU A 50 -11.99 33.77 -12.90
N GLY A 51 -12.81 32.75 -12.68
CA GLY A 51 -13.32 31.85 -13.73
C GLY A 51 -12.29 30.86 -14.25
N LYS A 52 -11.19 30.61 -13.55
CA LYS A 52 -10.20 29.62 -13.91
C LYS A 52 -10.75 28.19 -13.74
N CYS A 53 -10.38 27.31 -14.67
CA CYS A 53 -10.70 25.91 -14.54
C CYS A 53 -9.79 25.27 -13.47
N ILE A 54 -10.39 24.85 -12.35
CA ILE A 54 -9.68 24.21 -11.24
C ILE A 54 -10.19 22.78 -11.11
N SER A 55 -9.28 21.84 -10.99
CA SER A 55 -9.61 20.47 -10.63
C SER A 55 -10.28 20.44 -9.26
N LEU A 56 -11.36 19.66 -9.11
CA LEU A 56 -12.10 19.50 -7.85
C LEU A 56 -12.87 20.77 -7.38
N LYS A 57 -13.13 21.71 -8.30
CA LYS A 57 -13.87 22.96 -8.05
C LYS A 57 -15.21 22.74 -7.30
N THR A 58 -15.92 21.65 -7.65
CA THR A 58 -17.23 21.33 -7.09
C THR A 58 -17.23 21.21 -5.55
N PHE A 59 -16.12 20.75 -4.96
CA PHE A 59 -15.99 20.68 -3.49
C PHE A 59 -15.88 22.06 -2.81
N PHE A 60 -15.48 23.08 -3.56
CA PHE A 60 -15.43 24.45 -3.06
C PHE A 60 -16.76 25.21 -3.25
N GLU A 61 -17.61 24.71 -4.14
CA GLU A 61 -18.90 25.32 -4.46
C GLU A 61 -20.08 24.68 -3.71
N SER A 62 -19.89 23.46 -3.16
CA SER A 62 -20.95 22.74 -2.45
C SER A 62 -20.43 22.05 -1.17
N ASN A 63 -21.33 21.91 -0.19
CA ASN A 63 -21.11 21.15 1.05
C ASN A 63 -21.88 19.81 1.03
N ASN A 64 -22.40 19.38 -0.13
CA ASN A 64 -23.30 18.23 -0.23
C ASN A 64 -22.58 16.91 -0.57
N TYR A 65 -21.34 16.75 -0.11
CA TYR A 65 -20.56 15.52 -0.26
C TYR A 65 -20.39 14.77 1.07
N HIS A 66 -21.27 15.01 2.03
CA HIS A 66 -21.35 14.25 3.28
C HIS A 66 -22.16 12.97 3.07
N ILE A 67 -22.15 12.08 4.07
CA ILE A 67 -23.02 10.90 4.08
C ILE A 67 -24.46 11.40 4.33
N PRO A 68 -25.34 11.38 3.31
CA PRO A 68 -26.67 11.94 3.43
C PRO A 68 -27.58 11.04 4.26
N THR A 69 -28.57 11.65 4.91
CA THR A 69 -29.69 10.94 5.51
C THR A 69 -30.66 10.40 4.44
N TYR A 70 -31.53 9.50 4.82
CA TYR A 70 -32.59 9.00 3.93
C TYR A 70 -33.48 10.13 3.40
N GLU A 71 -33.84 11.08 4.25
CA GLU A 71 -34.69 12.22 3.87
C GLU A 71 -33.99 13.14 2.85
N GLU A 72 -32.70 13.39 3.00
CA GLU A 72 -31.92 14.14 2.02
C GLU A 72 -31.82 13.38 0.70
N MET A 73 -31.68 12.05 0.73
CA MET A 73 -31.66 11.23 -0.50
C MET A 73 -32.99 11.26 -1.23
N LYS A 74 -34.14 11.32 -0.53
CA LYS A 74 -35.49 11.41 -1.13
C LYS A 74 -35.72 12.70 -1.94
N GLU A 75 -34.93 13.75 -1.71
CA GLU A 75 -35.04 14.98 -2.49
C GLU A 75 -34.61 14.77 -3.95
N PHE A 76 -33.73 13.81 -4.24
CA PHE A 76 -33.11 13.61 -5.54
C PHE A 76 -33.41 12.26 -6.17
N HIS A 77 -33.82 11.27 -5.38
CA HIS A 77 -34.06 9.90 -5.77
C HIS A 77 -35.50 9.48 -5.54
N THR A 78 -35.98 8.54 -6.35
CA THR A 78 -37.29 7.90 -6.12
C THR A 78 -37.19 6.87 -5.00
N GLU A 79 -38.33 6.50 -4.40
CA GLU A 79 -38.38 5.42 -3.41
C GLU A 79 -37.87 4.11 -3.98
N GLU A 80 -38.23 3.77 -5.23
CA GLU A 80 -37.73 2.58 -5.92
C GLU A 80 -36.19 2.58 -6.03
N GLU A 81 -35.56 3.71 -6.37
CA GLU A 81 -34.11 3.80 -6.43
C GLU A 81 -33.44 3.62 -5.07
N LEU A 82 -34.10 4.08 -4.00
CA LEU A 82 -33.64 3.90 -2.63
C LEU A 82 -33.84 2.45 -2.15
N ASP A 83 -34.99 1.86 -2.43
CA ASP A 83 -35.28 0.46 -2.08
C ASP A 83 -34.33 -0.50 -2.79
N ASN A 84 -33.91 -0.18 -4.00
CA ASN A 84 -32.93 -0.98 -4.76
C ASN A 84 -31.58 -1.05 -4.05
N THR A 85 -31.20 -0.08 -3.20
CA THR A 85 -29.98 -0.18 -2.35
C THR A 85 -30.10 -1.31 -1.34
N VAL A 86 -31.29 -1.47 -0.75
CA VAL A 86 -31.59 -2.54 0.21
C VAL A 86 -31.59 -3.89 -0.49
N LEU A 87 -32.22 -3.99 -1.67
CA LEU A 87 -32.22 -5.21 -2.47
C LEU A 87 -30.82 -5.68 -2.84
N ILE A 88 -29.90 -4.76 -3.18
CA ILE A 88 -28.49 -5.11 -3.44
C ILE A 88 -27.84 -5.64 -2.15
N SER A 89 -28.04 -4.97 -1.02
CA SER A 89 -27.50 -5.42 0.27
C SER A 89 -28.02 -6.81 0.65
N GLU A 90 -29.30 -7.06 0.48
CA GLU A 90 -29.93 -8.37 0.78
C GLU A 90 -29.49 -9.47 -0.19
N SER A 91 -29.15 -9.12 -1.44
CA SER A 91 -28.61 -10.08 -2.41
C SER A 91 -27.20 -10.55 -2.07
N CYS A 92 -26.48 -9.80 -1.24
CA CYS A 92 -25.15 -10.16 -0.77
C CYS A 92 -25.27 -11.18 0.37
N GLY A 93 -24.66 -12.35 0.18
CA GLY A 93 -24.57 -13.36 1.24
C GLY A 93 -23.47 -13.03 2.26
N SER A 94 -23.37 -13.84 3.29
CA SER A 94 -22.22 -13.81 4.19
C SER A 94 -21.11 -14.66 3.60
N TYR A 95 -19.95 -14.04 3.36
CA TYR A 95 -18.78 -14.70 2.78
C TYR A 95 -17.59 -14.56 3.72
N ASP A 96 -16.90 -15.68 3.93
CA ASP A 96 -15.57 -15.64 4.54
C ASP A 96 -14.54 -15.32 3.45
N ILE A 97 -14.17 -14.05 3.34
CA ILE A 97 -13.21 -13.55 2.36
C ILE A 97 -11.79 -13.46 2.92
N LEU A 98 -11.62 -13.68 4.23
CA LEU A 98 -10.33 -13.62 4.90
C LEU A 98 -9.74 -15.03 4.97
N GLY A 99 -9.24 -15.52 3.84
CA GLY A 99 -8.46 -16.76 3.80
C GLY A 99 -7.03 -16.55 4.33
N PRO A 100 -6.32 -17.64 4.64
CA PRO A 100 -4.91 -17.55 4.98
C PRO A 100 -4.13 -16.98 3.78
N PRO A 101 -3.06 -16.21 4.03
CA PRO A 101 -2.18 -15.75 2.96
C PRO A 101 -1.68 -16.93 2.13
N ASN A 102 -1.82 -16.86 0.81
CA ASN A 102 -1.34 -17.89 -0.11
C ASN A 102 -0.30 -17.28 -1.07
N PRO A 103 0.90 -16.92 -0.58
CA PRO A 103 1.97 -16.42 -1.43
C PRO A 103 2.43 -17.53 -2.38
N PRO A 104 2.90 -17.18 -3.60
CA PRO A 104 3.48 -18.16 -4.51
C PRO A 104 4.68 -18.83 -3.86
N ALA A 105 4.81 -20.15 -4.09
CA ALA A 105 5.99 -20.90 -3.66
C ALA A 105 7.17 -20.60 -4.59
N PHE A 106 8.35 -20.40 -4.01
CA PHE A 106 9.60 -20.29 -4.75
C PHE A 106 10.23 -21.67 -4.92
N GLU A 107 10.54 -22.05 -6.16
CA GLU A 107 11.26 -23.29 -6.44
C GLU A 107 12.75 -23.10 -6.13
N CYS A 108 13.20 -23.69 -5.02
CA CYS A 108 14.59 -23.61 -4.60
C CYS A 108 15.46 -24.64 -5.32
N PRO A 109 16.74 -24.34 -5.63
CA PRO A 109 17.67 -25.31 -6.16
C PRO A 109 17.91 -26.45 -5.17
N ASP A 110 18.32 -27.60 -5.67
CA ASP A 110 18.72 -28.79 -4.89
C ASP A 110 17.66 -29.28 -3.87
N ASN A 111 16.38 -29.04 -4.15
CA ASN A 111 15.26 -29.33 -3.25
C ASN A 111 15.39 -28.76 -1.83
N MET A 112 16.14 -27.65 -1.68
CA MET A 112 16.22 -26.95 -0.41
C MET A 112 14.88 -26.36 -0.01
N SER A 113 14.66 -26.21 1.31
CA SER A 113 13.55 -25.41 1.78
C SER A 113 13.77 -23.89 1.50
N PRO A 114 12.73 -23.10 1.30
CA PRO A 114 12.87 -21.65 1.15
C PRO A 114 13.63 -21.00 2.30
N ASN A 115 13.47 -21.51 3.51
CA ASN A 115 14.17 -21.00 4.71
C ASN A 115 15.67 -21.28 4.64
N ASP A 116 16.07 -22.46 4.21
CA ASP A 116 17.49 -22.83 4.09
C ASP A 116 18.15 -22.06 2.93
N HIS A 117 17.44 -21.91 1.82
CA HIS A 117 17.95 -21.16 0.68
C HIS A 117 18.11 -19.66 1.01
N LEU A 118 17.16 -19.04 1.73
CA LEU A 118 17.28 -17.68 2.21
C LEU A 118 18.50 -17.54 3.14
N ARG A 119 18.71 -18.48 4.07
CA ARG A 119 19.90 -18.48 4.95
C ARG A 119 21.21 -18.61 4.17
N LEU A 120 21.22 -19.45 3.15
CA LEU A 120 22.39 -19.60 2.27
C LEU A 120 22.72 -18.29 1.56
N LEU A 121 21.74 -17.65 0.91
CA LEU A 121 21.94 -16.37 0.22
C LEU A 121 22.39 -15.26 1.17
N CYS A 122 21.87 -15.24 2.40
CA CYS A 122 22.33 -14.30 3.43
C CYS A 122 23.80 -14.53 3.80
N ARG A 123 24.25 -15.78 3.94
CA ARG A 123 25.68 -16.13 4.21
C ARG A 123 26.59 -15.72 3.06
N GLU A 124 26.18 -15.97 1.83
CA GLU A 124 26.93 -15.55 0.62
C GLU A 124 27.00 -14.01 0.55
N GLY A 125 25.86 -13.33 0.81
CA GLY A 125 25.81 -11.90 0.88
C GLY A 125 26.67 -11.32 1.98
N TRP A 126 26.70 -11.95 3.15
CA TRP A 126 27.61 -11.57 4.22
C TRP A 126 29.06 -11.65 3.79
N THR A 127 29.49 -12.77 3.21
CA THR A 127 30.85 -12.95 2.74
C THR A 127 31.24 -11.90 1.70
N ARG A 128 30.32 -11.57 0.81
CA ARG A 128 30.55 -10.61 -0.28
C ARG A 128 30.58 -9.15 0.19
N LYS A 129 29.64 -8.76 1.07
CA LYS A 129 29.42 -7.36 1.44
C LYS A 129 30.06 -6.97 2.77
N MET A 130 30.14 -7.92 3.72
CA MET A 130 30.48 -7.65 5.10
C MET A 130 31.91 -8.03 5.45
N GLY A 131 32.81 -8.19 4.47
CA GLY A 131 34.20 -8.53 4.71
C GLY A 131 34.96 -7.57 5.64
N HIS A 132 34.49 -6.31 5.74
CA HIS A 132 35.00 -5.30 6.67
C HIS A 132 34.48 -5.49 8.12
N VAL A 133 33.41 -6.25 8.32
CA VAL A 133 32.80 -6.52 9.62
C VAL A 133 33.26 -7.90 10.12
N GLY A 134 34.54 -8.01 10.48
CA GLY A 134 35.09 -9.20 11.10
C GLY A 134 34.81 -9.25 12.62
N LYS A 135 35.21 -10.39 13.25
CA LYS A 135 35.02 -10.60 14.71
C LYS A 135 35.62 -9.52 15.61
N GLY A 136 36.56 -8.73 15.12
CA GLY A 136 37.15 -7.59 15.84
C GLY A 136 36.44 -6.26 15.61
N HIS A 137 35.42 -6.20 14.77
CA HIS A 137 34.66 -4.99 14.51
C HIS A 137 33.74 -4.66 15.70
N GLU A 138 33.72 -3.42 16.15
CA GLU A 138 32.96 -2.98 17.34
C GLU A 138 31.46 -3.32 17.30
N ARG A 139 30.86 -3.28 16.10
CA ARG A 139 29.43 -3.59 15.89
C ARG A 139 29.19 -5.01 15.36
N PHE A 140 30.16 -5.92 15.39
CA PHE A 140 30.02 -7.29 14.88
C PHE A 140 28.81 -8.02 15.50
N SER A 141 28.69 -7.94 16.82
CA SER A 141 27.58 -8.57 17.55
C SER A 141 26.23 -8.00 17.18
N GLU A 142 26.15 -6.70 16.94
CA GLU A 142 24.91 -6.02 16.52
C GLU A 142 24.45 -6.48 15.12
N TYR A 143 25.38 -6.55 14.18
CA TYR A 143 25.09 -7.07 12.84
C TYR A 143 24.60 -8.52 12.88
N GLY A 144 25.27 -9.38 13.65
CA GLY A 144 24.88 -10.79 13.79
C GLY A 144 23.48 -10.93 14.41
N ALA A 145 23.25 -10.26 15.53
CA ALA A 145 21.96 -10.29 16.22
C ALA A 145 20.80 -9.76 15.32
N ARG A 146 21.08 -8.73 14.50
CA ARG A 146 20.11 -8.18 13.56
C ARG A 146 19.75 -9.17 12.47
N VAL A 147 20.72 -9.82 11.85
CA VAL A 147 20.49 -10.83 10.80
C VAL A 147 19.72 -12.04 11.37
N ASP A 148 20.13 -12.55 12.53
CA ASP A 148 19.47 -13.68 13.18
C ASP A 148 18.01 -13.36 13.51
N LYS A 149 17.75 -12.17 14.06
CA LYS A 149 16.39 -11.70 14.36
C LYS A 149 15.51 -11.66 13.08
N GLU A 150 16.00 -11.03 12.03
CA GLU A 150 15.24 -10.87 10.79
C GLU A 150 14.96 -12.20 10.11
N ILE A 151 15.96 -13.11 10.04
CA ILE A 151 15.78 -14.44 9.49
C ILE A 151 14.78 -15.27 10.32
N SER A 152 14.81 -15.17 11.66
CA SER A 152 13.83 -15.85 12.53
C SER A 152 12.42 -15.42 12.19
N ILE A 153 12.18 -14.10 12.14
CA ILE A 153 10.87 -13.52 11.81
C ILE A 153 10.39 -14.01 10.44
N PHE A 154 11.23 -13.96 9.40
CA PHE A 154 10.82 -14.41 8.06
C PHE A 154 10.56 -15.90 7.98
N THR A 155 11.27 -16.69 8.77
CA THR A 155 11.04 -18.15 8.87
C THR A 155 9.70 -18.43 9.56
N GLU A 156 9.44 -17.78 10.69
CA GLU A 156 8.22 -17.96 11.49
C GLU A 156 6.95 -17.47 10.77
N THR A 157 7.07 -16.40 10.00
CA THR A 157 5.94 -15.80 9.26
C THR A 157 5.76 -16.35 7.85
N GLY A 158 6.62 -17.28 7.39
CA GLY A 158 6.53 -17.89 6.06
C GLY A 158 6.91 -16.95 4.91
N LEU A 159 7.59 -15.83 5.19
CA LEU A 159 7.96 -14.84 4.19
C LEU A 159 9.19 -15.17 3.35
N SER A 160 9.91 -16.26 3.65
CA SER A 160 11.14 -16.62 2.95
C SER A 160 10.96 -16.71 1.44
N SER A 161 9.90 -17.38 0.95
CA SER A 161 9.60 -17.46 -0.49
C SER A 161 9.40 -16.08 -1.12
N TYR A 162 8.75 -15.15 -0.43
CA TYR A 162 8.55 -13.77 -0.93
C TYR A 162 9.90 -13.07 -1.17
N PHE A 163 10.82 -13.14 -0.22
CA PHE A 163 12.16 -12.54 -0.37
C PHE A 163 12.96 -13.19 -1.50
N LEU A 164 12.86 -14.50 -1.66
CA LEU A 164 13.52 -15.23 -2.75
C LEU A 164 12.99 -14.80 -4.12
N ILE A 165 11.66 -14.64 -4.27
CA ILE A 165 11.03 -14.15 -5.51
C ILE A 165 11.53 -12.73 -5.84
N VAL A 166 11.53 -11.82 -4.86
CA VAL A 166 11.99 -10.44 -5.09
C VAL A 166 13.46 -10.41 -5.47
N GLN A 167 14.28 -11.20 -4.81
CA GLN A 167 15.71 -11.33 -5.12
C GLN A 167 15.93 -11.84 -6.54
N ASP A 168 15.21 -12.89 -6.95
CA ASP A 168 15.32 -13.48 -8.29
C ASP A 168 14.93 -12.47 -9.38
N ILE A 169 13.85 -11.72 -9.21
CA ILE A 169 13.44 -10.66 -10.14
C ILE A 169 14.56 -9.62 -10.30
N LEU A 170 15.14 -9.15 -9.20
CA LEU A 170 16.21 -8.15 -9.24
C LEU A 170 17.50 -8.71 -9.84
N GLN A 171 17.81 -9.98 -9.55
CA GLN A 171 18.97 -10.64 -10.13
C GLN A 171 18.78 -10.85 -11.64
N TYR A 172 17.60 -11.25 -12.09
CA TYR A 172 17.28 -11.34 -13.51
C TYR A 172 17.43 -9.99 -14.22
N ALA A 173 16.88 -8.92 -13.64
CA ALA A 173 17.00 -7.58 -14.19
C ALA A 173 18.47 -7.17 -14.39
N ARG A 174 19.31 -7.37 -13.36
CA ARG A 174 20.74 -7.06 -13.42
C ARG A 174 21.50 -7.89 -14.45
N LYS A 175 21.24 -9.20 -14.50
CA LYS A 175 21.84 -10.11 -15.50
C LYS A 175 21.44 -9.73 -16.93
N SER A 176 20.25 -9.16 -17.11
CA SER A 176 19.75 -8.66 -18.39
C SER A 176 20.24 -7.24 -18.72
N GLY A 177 21.14 -6.66 -17.92
CA GLY A 177 21.72 -5.34 -18.16
C GLY A 177 20.87 -4.16 -17.72
N TYR A 178 19.77 -4.37 -16.99
CA TYR A 178 18.95 -3.30 -16.46
C TYR A 178 19.54 -2.73 -15.17
N LEU A 179 19.48 -1.42 -15.02
CA LEU A 179 19.81 -0.75 -13.77
C LEU A 179 18.69 -0.93 -12.75
N THR A 180 19.07 -1.36 -11.56
CA THR A 180 18.15 -1.44 -10.41
C THR A 180 18.47 -0.34 -9.41
N GLY A 181 17.44 0.26 -8.80
CA GLY A 181 17.64 1.27 -7.77
C GLY A 181 18.24 0.69 -6.48
N PRO A 182 18.74 1.58 -5.58
CA PRO A 182 19.37 1.18 -4.31
C PRO A 182 18.37 0.60 -3.28
N GLY A 183 17.10 0.60 -3.58
CA GLY A 183 16.01 0.23 -2.69
C GLY A 183 15.00 1.37 -2.56
N ARG A 184 13.84 1.08 -1.95
CA ARG A 184 12.76 2.04 -1.82
C ARG A 184 12.00 1.80 -0.53
N GLY A 185 11.50 2.89 0.07
CA GLY A 185 10.65 2.85 1.26
C GLY A 185 11.34 2.23 2.47
N SER A 186 10.57 1.51 3.27
CA SER A 186 11.03 0.91 4.52
C SER A 186 11.95 -0.30 4.34
N ALA A 187 12.00 -0.91 3.13
CA ALA A 187 12.88 -2.06 2.85
C ALA A 187 14.37 -1.77 3.05
N ALA A 188 14.78 -0.48 2.99
CA ALA A 188 16.13 -0.06 3.34
C ALA A 188 16.49 -0.33 4.82
N GLY A 189 15.51 -0.52 5.70
CA GLY A 189 15.69 -0.89 7.10
C GLY A 189 15.94 -2.39 7.34
N CYS A 190 15.92 -3.22 6.31
CA CYS A 190 16.06 -4.67 6.41
C CYS A 190 17.47 -5.13 6.02
N MET A 191 18.17 -5.77 6.96
CA MET A 191 19.52 -6.28 6.75
C MET A 191 19.53 -7.50 5.82
N VAL A 192 18.55 -8.38 5.91
CA VAL A 192 18.37 -9.51 4.98
C VAL A 192 18.21 -8.99 3.55
N SER A 193 17.40 -7.95 3.33
CA SER A 193 17.26 -7.31 2.01
C SER A 193 18.59 -6.78 1.48
N TYR A 194 19.42 -6.22 2.35
CA TYR A 194 20.76 -5.75 1.98
C TYR A 194 21.69 -6.90 1.60
N LEU A 195 21.73 -7.97 2.39
CA LEU A 195 22.57 -9.14 2.12
C LEU A 195 22.17 -9.87 0.83
N MET A 196 20.87 -9.94 0.53
CA MET A 196 20.34 -10.57 -0.67
C MET A 196 20.37 -9.67 -1.92
N ASP A 197 21.03 -8.52 -1.89
CA ASP A 197 21.03 -7.54 -2.98
C ASP A 197 19.67 -6.99 -3.40
N ILE A 198 18.66 -7.11 -2.54
CA ILE A 198 17.35 -6.47 -2.76
C ILE A 198 17.50 -4.95 -2.56
N THR A 199 18.23 -4.54 -1.51
CA THR A 199 18.61 -3.15 -1.29
C THR A 199 20.13 -2.99 -1.34
N GLN A 200 20.62 -1.74 -1.55
CA GLN A 200 22.03 -1.42 -1.60
C GLN A 200 22.49 -0.55 -0.42
N ILE A 201 21.63 -0.38 0.56
CA ILE A 201 21.89 0.45 1.76
C ILE A 201 22.06 -0.48 2.95
N ASP A 202 23.21 -0.40 3.63
CA ASP A 202 23.44 -1.03 4.92
C ASP A 202 22.61 -0.27 5.97
N PRO A 203 21.63 -0.93 6.64
CA PRO A 203 20.76 -0.24 7.60
C PRO A 203 21.45 0.15 8.90
N ILE A 204 22.51 -0.54 9.29
CA ILE A 204 23.11 -0.40 10.62
C ILE A 204 23.82 0.95 10.83
N PRO A 205 24.68 1.45 9.91
CA PRO A 205 25.33 2.75 10.07
C PRO A 205 24.36 3.94 10.16
N TYR A 206 23.18 3.78 9.57
CA TYR A 206 22.14 4.83 9.55
C TYR A 206 21.08 4.64 10.63
N ASN A 207 21.24 3.67 11.52
CA ASN A 207 20.27 3.33 12.58
C ASN A 207 18.85 3.12 12.05
N LEU A 208 18.70 2.49 10.89
CA LEU A 208 17.39 2.20 10.31
C LEU A 208 16.73 1.05 11.06
N ILE A 209 15.48 1.28 11.46
CA ILE A 209 14.71 0.38 12.31
C ILE A 209 14.00 -0.67 11.45
N PHE A 210 14.21 -1.95 11.76
CA PHE A 210 13.59 -3.06 11.05
C PHE A 210 12.06 -3.09 11.23
N GLU A 211 11.57 -2.71 12.40
CA GLU A 211 10.14 -2.68 12.74
C GLU A 211 9.33 -1.69 11.89
N ARG A 212 9.99 -0.74 11.22
CA ARG A 212 9.33 0.10 10.20
C ARG A 212 9.10 -0.64 8.89
N PHE A 213 9.86 -1.68 8.63
CA PHE A 213 9.71 -2.53 7.46
C PHE A 213 8.71 -3.65 7.73
N TYR A 214 8.86 -4.35 8.85
CA TYR A 214 7.98 -5.43 9.27
C TYR A 214 7.76 -5.38 10.78
N ASN A 215 6.49 -5.38 11.16
CA ASN A 215 6.04 -5.46 12.54
C ASN A 215 5.12 -6.67 12.66
N ALA A 216 5.56 -7.69 13.43
CA ALA A 216 4.82 -8.94 13.64
C ALA A 216 3.73 -8.77 14.69
#